data_9d53750176e845c38bd887f817314156
#
_entry.id   9d53750176e845c38bd887f817314156
#
_cell.length_a   1.000
_cell.length_b   1.000
_cell.length_c   1.000
_cell.angle_alpha   90.00
_cell.angle_beta   90.00
_cell.angle_gamma   90.00
#
_symmetry.space_group_name_H-M   'P 1'
#
loop_
_entity.id
_entity.type
_entity.pdbx_description
1 polymer ?
#
loop_
_entity_poly.entity_id
_entity_poly.type
_entity_poly.pdbx_seq_one_letter_code
_entity_poly.pdbx_strand_id
1 'polypeptide(L)'
;MEFTRPELEAAGFVGWVPLSTIRTSACPSSNGVYMITYSGGSPINFEDRSCGGWFKGKDPTVSRDALLANWLEGVEVVYIGKADQLRRRLTQFADFGAGKPVGHWGGRLIWQLPNVDALRVAWKETPGQVPVKVESELIAAFRQAHGKPPVANDPHRLGA
;
A
#
# COMPACT_ATOMS: atom_id res chain seq x y z
N MET A 1 9.83 -16.24 -2.77
CA MET A 1 9.24 -15.13 -3.54
C MET A 1 9.89 -13.83 -3.11
N GLU A 2 10.37 -13.07 -4.07
CA GLU A 2 10.99 -11.76 -3.83
C GLU A 2 9.99 -10.60 -4.00
N PHE A 3 8.77 -10.90 -4.34
CA PHE A 3 7.69 -9.91 -4.56
C PHE A 3 7.95 -9.00 -5.77
N THR A 4 8.60 -9.52 -6.79
CA THR A 4 8.70 -8.83 -8.08
C THR A 4 7.38 -8.92 -8.83
N ARG A 5 7.15 -8.01 -9.77
CA ARG A 5 5.93 -8.01 -10.57
C ARG A 5 5.68 -9.35 -11.27
N PRO A 6 6.66 -9.96 -11.98
CA PRO A 6 6.43 -11.27 -12.60
C PRO A 6 6.01 -12.35 -11.61
N GLU A 7 6.60 -12.38 -10.42
CA GLU A 7 6.23 -13.34 -9.38
C GLU A 7 4.81 -13.10 -8.87
N LEU A 8 4.44 -11.84 -8.68
CA LEU A 8 3.11 -11.48 -8.22
C LEU A 8 2.06 -11.78 -9.28
N GLU A 9 2.36 -11.54 -10.56
CA GLU A 9 1.48 -11.91 -11.66
C GLU A 9 1.27 -13.43 -11.70
N ALA A 10 2.35 -14.20 -11.53
CA ALA A 10 2.26 -15.66 -11.46
C ALA A 10 1.44 -16.12 -10.24
N ALA A 11 1.42 -15.36 -9.15
CA ALA A 11 0.63 -15.64 -7.96
C ALA A 11 -0.84 -15.20 -8.09
N GLY A 12 -1.23 -14.61 -9.23
CA GLY A 12 -2.62 -14.24 -9.50
C GLY A 12 -2.96 -12.77 -9.30
N PHE A 13 -1.99 -11.91 -9.02
CA PHE A 13 -2.24 -10.48 -8.93
C PHE A 13 -2.43 -9.87 -10.31
N VAL A 14 -3.44 -9.02 -10.43
CA VAL A 14 -3.81 -8.34 -11.67
C VAL A 14 -4.02 -6.85 -11.40
N GLY A 15 -4.21 -6.07 -12.45
CA GLY A 15 -4.47 -4.64 -12.36
C GLY A 15 -3.26 -3.83 -12.78
N TRP A 16 -2.36 -3.52 -11.84
CA TRP A 16 -1.14 -2.74 -12.10
C TRP A 16 -1.46 -1.36 -12.66
N VAL A 17 -2.54 -0.76 -12.15
CA VAL A 17 -3.01 0.55 -12.59
C VAL A 17 -2.55 1.63 -11.60
N PRO A 18 -2.46 2.89 -12.04
CA PRO A 18 -2.24 3.99 -11.09
C PRO A 18 -3.32 3.98 -10.02
N LEU A 19 -2.92 4.11 -8.76
CA LEU A 19 -3.89 4.12 -7.66
C LEU A 19 -4.92 5.25 -7.83
N SER A 20 -4.50 6.38 -8.38
CA SER A 20 -5.37 7.54 -8.65
C SER A 20 -6.51 7.24 -9.64
N THR A 21 -6.37 6.20 -10.46
CA THR A 21 -7.37 5.85 -11.49
C THR A 21 -8.26 4.68 -11.09
N ILE A 22 -8.26 4.30 -9.82
CA ILE A 22 -8.97 3.11 -9.36
C ILE A 22 -10.48 3.13 -9.68
N ARG A 23 -11.11 4.31 -9.64
CA ARG A 23 -12.55 4.45 -9.93
C ARG A 23 -12.93 4.02 -11.34
N THR A 24 -12.03 4.22 -12.29
CA THR A 24 -12.27 3.89 -13.72
C THR A 24 -11.63 2.57 -14.12
N SER A 25 -11.03 1.86 -13.18
CA SER A 25 -10.38 0.57 -13.43
C SER A 25 -11.37 -0.59 -13.42
N ALA A 26 -10.90 -1.77 -13.80
CA ALA A 26 -11.66 -3.02 -13.74
C ALA A 26 -11.60 -3.70 -12.36
N CYS A 27 -11.21 -2.98 -11.31
CA CYS A 27 -11.12 -3.54 -9.97
C CYS A 27 -12.49 -4.07 -9.50
N PRO A 28 -12.57 -5.35 -9.08
CA PRO A 28 -13.83 -5.94 -8.67
C PRO A 28 -14.26 -5.49 -7.28
N SER A 29 -15.54 -5.72 -6.95
CA SER A 29 -16.10 -5.41 -5.62
C SER A 29 -16.01 -6.58 -4.64
N SER A 30 -15.45 -7.71 -5.06
CA SER A 30 -15.29 -8.90 -4.22
C SER A 30 -14.23 -8.70 -3.14
N ASN A 31 -14.18 -9.63 -2.19
CA ASN A 31 -13.13 -9.64 -1.18
C ASN A 31 -11.78 -10.04 -1.77
N GLY A 32 -10.72 -9.52 -1.23
CA GLY A 32 -9.39 -9.83 -1.71
C GLY A 32 -8.27 -9.13 -0.95
N VAL A 33 -7.08 -9.29 -1.50
CA VAL A 33 -5.86 -8.62 -1.05
C VAL A 33 -5.32 -7.75 -2.16
N TYR A 34 -4.51 -6.77 -1.79
CA TYR A 34 -3.89 -5.87 -2.77
C TYR A 34 -2.50 -5.47 -2.34
N MET A 35 -1.72 -5.05 -3.32
CA MET A 35 -0.38 -4.52 -3.10
C MET A 35 -0.25 -3.18 -3.77
N ILE A 36 0.41 -2.25 -3.07
CA ILE A 36 0.80 -0.97 -3.63
C ILE A 36 2.28 -1.06 -3.96
N THR A 37 2.64 -0.69 -5.18
CA THR A 37 4.04 -0.65 -5.63
C THR A 37 4.45 0.78 -5.96
N TYR A 38 5.74 1.03 -5.85
CA TYR A 38 6.32 2.34 -6.11
C TYR A 38 7.60 2.19 -6.92
N SER A 39 7.71 2.93 -8.01
CA SER A 39 8.87 2.91 -8.91
C SER A 39 9.46 4.32 -9.11
N GLY A 40 9.41 5.15 -8.07
CA GLY A 40 9.81 6.56 -8.12
C GLY A 40 11.31 6.83 -8.13
N GLY A 41 12.13 5.80 -8.13
CA GLY A 41 13.58 5.95 -8.22
C GLY A 41 14.32 5.91 -6.88
N SER A 42 15.65 6.01 -6.98
CA SER A 42 16.58 5.93 -5.83
C SER A 42 17.68 6.97 -6.02
N PRO A 43 18.24 7.57 -4.92
CA PRO A 43 17.84 7.37 -3.52
C PRO A 43 16.47 7.97 -3.22
N ILE A 44 15.80 7.43 -2.21
CA ILE A 44 14.49 7.93 -1.79
C ILE A 44 14.66 9.22 -0.97
N ASN A 45 13.78 10.18 -1.23
CA ASN A 45 13.76 11.45 -0.48
C ASN A 45 12.30 11.76 -0.12
N PHE A 46 11.86 11.25 1.02
CA PHE A 46 10.48 11.43 1.48
C PHE A 46 10.11 12.90 1.63
N GLU A 47 8.84 13.21 1.38
CA GLU A 47 8.29 14.52 1.63
C GLU A 47 8.22 14.82 3.14
N ASP A 48 8.34 16.10 3.51
CA ASP A 48 8.20 16.53 4.90
C ASP A 48 6.78 16.35 5.42
N ARG A 49 5.80 16.40 4.52
CA ARG A 49 4.39 16.26 4.85
C ARG A 49 3.70 15.27 3.93
N SER A 50 2.79 14.49 4.51
CA SER A 50 1.90 13.63 3.76
C SER A 50 0.91 14.46 2.95
N CYS A 51 0.58 14.02 1.74
CA CYS A 51 -0.56 14.56 0.98
C CYS A 51 -1.88 13.93 1.41
N GLY A 52 -1.87 12.93 2.29
CA GLY A 52 -3.06 12.27 2.78
C GLY A 52 -3.95 13.17 3.64
N GLY A 53 -5.21 12.77 3.75
CA GLY A 53 -6.19 13.50 4.56
C GLY A 53 -5.96 13.32 6.06
N TRP A 54 -6.47 14.26 6.83
CA TRP A 54 -6.52 14.11 8.29
C TRP A 54 -7.75 13.27 8.64
N PHE A 55 -7.53 12.24 9.43
CA PHE A 55 -8.61 11.35 9.84
C PHE A 55 -8.82 11.46 11.36
N LYS A 56 -10.04 11.79 11.76
CA LYS A 56 -10.41 12.02 13.17
C LYS A 56 -9.50 13.05 13.84
N GLY A 57 -9.15 14.12 13.13
CA GLY A 57 -8.30 15.19 13.62
C GLY A 57 -6.80 14.85 13.70
N LYS A 58 -6.38 13.69 13.18
CA LYS A 58 -4.98 13.28 13.20
C LYS A 58 -4.29 13.57 11.88
N ASP A 59 -3.11 14.20 11.97
CA ASP A 59 -2.19 14.40 10.85
C ASP A 59 -1.55 13.07 10.48
N PRO A 60 -1.62 12.61 9.21
CA PRO A 60 -0.98 11.36 8.80
C PRO A 60 0.54 11.45 8.68
N THR A 61 1.13 12.63 8.81
CA THR A 61 2.55 12.85 8.60
C THR A 61 3.39 12.23 9.73
N VAL A 62 4.49 11.57 9.35
CA VAL A 62 5.51 11.09 10.28
C VAL A 62 6.87 11.68 9.89
N SER A 63 7.87 11.55 10.74
CA SER A 63 9.21 12.10 10.45
C SER A 63 9.85 11.34 9.28
N ARG A 64 10.65 12.06 8.48
CA ARG A 64 11.40 11.46 7.38
C ARG A 64 12.37 10.39 7.87
N ASP A 65 13.02 10.62 9.01
CA ASP A 65 13.95 9.64 9.60
C ASP A 65 13.26 8.35 9.96
N ALA A 66 12.03 8.41 10.48
CA ALA A 66 11.24 7.22 10.80
C ALA A 66 10.91 6.42 9.54
N LEU A 67 10.54 7.10 8.45
CA LEU A 67 10.28 6.45 7.16
C LEU A 67 11.54 5.81 6.59
N LEU A 68 12.67 6.51 6.65
CA LEU A 68 13.96 5.99 6.17
C LEU A 68 14.39 4.75 6.93
N ALA A 69 14.12 4.68 8.23
CA ALA A 69 14.45 3.51 9.05
C ALA A 69 13.70 2.26 8.61
N ASN A 70 12.51 2.41 8.01
CA ASN A 70 11.68 1.31 7.54
C ASN A 70 11.78 1.08 6.03
N TRP A 71 12.47 1.95 5.31
CA TRP A 71 12.58 1.85 3.85
C TRP A 71 13.43 0.65 3.43
N LEU A 72 13.01 0.02 2.33
CA LEU A 72 13.72 -1.10 1.69
C LEU A 72 14.12 -0.69 0.28
N GLU A 73 15.43 -0.51 0.07
CA GLU A 73 15.95 -0.21 -1.27
C GLU A 73 15.77 -1.41 -2.21
N GLY A 74 15.44 -1.10 -3.47
CA GLY A 74 15.30 -2.11 -4.51
C GLY A 74 14.03 -2.95 -4.43
N VAL A 75 13.14 -2.66 -3.50
CA VAL A 75 11.87 -3.37 -3.33
C VAL A 75 10.72 -2.46 -3.74
N GLU A 76 9.93 -2.88 -4.72
CA GLU A 76 8.84 -2.03 -5.23
C GLU A 76 7.59 -2.07 -4.36
N VAL A 77 7.30 -3.17 -3.66
CA VAL A 77 6.11 -3.28 -2.81
C VAL A 77 6.29 -2.41 -1.58
N VAL A 78 5.39 -1.45 -1.41
CA VAL A 78 5.42 -0.50 -0.28
C VAL A 78 4.27 -0.70 0.69
N TYR A 79 3.23 -1.45 0.30
CA TYR A 79 2.11 -1.77 1.17
C TYR A 79 1.38 -3.03 0.71
N ILE A 80 0.97 -3.85 1.66
CA ILE A 80 0.11 -5.01 1.47
C ILE A 80 -1.16 -4.80 2.29
N GLY A 81 -2.32 -4.91 1.67
CA GLY A 81 -3.59 -4.68 2.34
C GLY A 81 -4.64 -5.72 1.98
N LYS A 82 -5.76 -5.65 2.69
CA LYS A 82 -6.93 -6.51 2.48
C LYS A 82 -8.20 -5.70 2.36
N ALA A 83 -9.23 -6.29 1.79
CA ALA A 83 -10.53 -5.67 1.69
C ALA A 83 -11.64 -6.71 1.65
N ASP A 84 -12.79 -6.40 2.25
CA ASP A 84 -14.02 -7.15 2.05
C ASP A 84 -14.65 -6.78 0.70
N GLN A 85 -14.43 -5.55 0.25
CA GLN A 85 -14.82 -5.03 -1.05
C GLN A 85 -13.63 -4.26 -1.63
N LEU A 86 -12.89 -4.89 -2.55
CA LEU A 86 -11.65 -4.34 -3.11
C LEU A 86 -11.84 -2.93 -3.68
N ARG A 87 -12.81 -2.75 -4.57
CA ARG A 87 -13.04 -1.46 -5.23
C ARG A 87 -13.32 -0.35 -4.22
N ARG A 88 -14.18 -0.63 -3.25
CA ARG A 88 -14.53 0.35 -2.21
C ARG A 88 -13.32 0.74 -1.37
N ARG A 89 -12.56 -0.25 -0.92
CA ARG A 89 -11.39 -0.01 -0.06
C ARG A 89 -10.30 0.75 -0.79
N LEU A 90 -10.04 0.38 -2.04
CA LEU A 90 -9.01 1.06 -2.85
C LEU A 90 -9.46 2.46 -3.27
N THR A 91 -10.74 2.68 -3.49
CA THR A 91 -11.29 4.02 -3.71
C THR A 91 -11.09 4.90 -2.48
N GLN A 92 -11.34 4.37 -1.28
CA GLN A 92 -11.08 5.09 -0.03
C GLN A 92 -9.59 5.42 0.11
N PHE A 93 -8.72 4.50 -0.27
CA PHE A 93 -7.28 4.72 -0.22
C PHE A 93 -6.86 5.88 -1.13
N ALA A 94 -7.34 5.86 -2.37
CA ALA A 94 -7.07 6.95 -3.32
C ALA A 94 -7.64 8.29 -2.83
N ASP A 95 -8.84 8.30 -2.26
CA ASP A 95 -9.46 9.50 -1.71
C ASP A 95 -8.66 10.06 -0.53
N PHE A 96 -8.17 9.19 0.35
CA PHE A 96 -7.29 9.60 1.44
C PHE A 96 -6.05 10.30 0.90
N GLY A 97 -5.43 9.73 -0.14
CA GLY A 97 -4.26 10.33 -0.79
C GLY A 97 -4.55 11.66 -1.47
N ALA A 98 -5.80 11.89 -1.88
CA ALA A 98 -6.24 13.17 -2.44
C ALA A 98 -6.57 14.23 -1.37
N GLY A 99 -6.33 13.93 -0.11
CA GLY A 99 -6.54 14.86 1.00
C GLY A 99 -7.91 14.79 1.66
N LYS A 100 -8.73 13.80 1.32
CA LYS A 100 -10.06 13.64 1.93
C LYS A 100 -9.97 12.94 3.29
N PRO A 101 -10.78 13.35 4.28
CA PRO A 101 -10.75 12.76 5.63
C PRO A 101 -11.53 11.44 5.67
N VAL A 102 -11.09 10.45 4.92
CA VAL A 102 -11.71 9.12 4.84
C VAL A 102 -10.88 8.07 5.55
N GLY A 103 -11.48 6.93 5.86
CA GLY A 103 -10.90 5.92 6.72
C GLY A 103 -9.92 4.96 6.06
N HIS A 104 -8.74 5.42 5.67
CA HIS A 104 -7.66 4.52 5.26
C HIS A 104 -6.36 4.86 5.98
N TRP A 105 -6.40 4.84 7.31
CA TRP A 105 -5.26 5.20 8.14
C TRP A 105 -4.11 4.20 8.06
N GLY A 106 -4.41 2.92 7.92
CA GLY A 106 -3.40 1.84 7.93
C GLY A 106 -2.33 1.95 6.85
N GLY A 107 -2.67 2.50 5.70
CA GLY A 107 -1.74 2.67 4.58
C GLY A 107 -1.20 4.09 4.41
N ARG A 108 -1.36 4.94 5.40
CA ARG A 108 -1.09 6.38 5.29
C ARG A 108 0.33 6.74 4.88
N LEU A 109 1.31 5.90 5.18
CA LEU A 109 2.72 6.24 4.98
C LEU A 109 3.14 6.32 3.50
N ILE A 110 2.39 5.71 2.58
CA ILE A 110 2.71 5.83 1.14
C ILE A 110 2.57 7.27 0.64
N TRP A 111 1.77 8.09 1.32
CA TRP A 111 1.47 9.46 0.87
C TRP A 111 2.54 10.49 1.23
N GLN A 112 3.68 10.04 1.78
CA GLN A 112 4.90 10.84 1.94
C GLN A 112 6.00 10.47 0.93
N LEU A 113 5.72 9.58 0.00
CA LEU A 113 6.63 9.30 -1.11
C LEU A 113 6.74 10.51 -2.02
N PRO A 114 7.93 10.77 -2.60
CA PRO A 114 8.16 12.01 -3.35
C PRO A 114 7.41 12.10 -4.68
N ASN A 115 6.97 10.98 -5.24
CA ASN A 115 6.23 10.97 -6.50
C ASN A 115 5.06 9.98 -6.38
N VAL A 116 3.94 10.46 -5.86
CA VAL A 116 2.75 9.61 -5.66
C VAL A 116 2.11 9.16 -6.98
N ASP A 117 2.41 9.83 -8.09
CA ASP A 117 1.94 9.38 -9.41
C ASP A 117 2.62 8.08 -9.87
N ALA A 118 3.75 7.72 -9.26
CA ALA A 118 4.44 6.45 -9.52
C ALA A 118 3.84 5.28 -8.74
N LEU A 119 2.81 5.50 -7.93
CA LEU A 119 2.12 4.44 -7.20
C LEU A 119 1.20 3.66 -8.12
N ARG A 120 1.33 2.33 -8.07
CA ARG A 120 0.48 1.37 -8.79
C ARG A 120 -0.20 0.47 -7.78
N VAL A 121 -1.35 -0.06 -8.15
CA VAL A 121 -2.04 -1.06 -7.33
C VAL A 121 -2.31 -2.31 -8.15
N ALA A 122 -2.05 -3.46 -7.53
CA ALA A 122 -2.45 -4.77 -8.04
C ALA A 122 -3.32 -5.45 -6.98
N TRP A 123 -4.29 -6.22 -7.42
CA TRP A 123 -5.21 -6.91 -6.52
C TRP A 123 -5.34 -8.37 -6.89
N LYS A 124 -5.81 -9.16 -5.94
CA LYS A 124 -6.12 -10.57 -6.12
C LYS A 124 -7.38 -10.89 -5.33
N GLU A 125 -8.39 -11.39 -6.03
CA GLU A 125 -9.60 -11.88 -5.38
C GLU A 125 -9.30 -13.13 -4.54
N THR A 126 -9.98 -13.27 -3.42
CA THR A 126 -9.80 -14.41 -2.51
C THR A 126 -11.13 -15.12 -2.28
N PRO A 127 -11.75 -15.69 -3.33
CA PRO A 127 -13.05 -16.32 -3.21
C PRO A 127 -12.98 -17.51 -2.24
N GLY A 128 -13.91 -17.56 -1.30
CA GLY A 128 -13.96 -18.64 -0.31
C GLY A 128 -12.87 -18.58 0.76
N GLN A 129 -12.07 -17.54 0.79
CA GLN A 129 -10.99 -17.34 1.78
C GLN A 129 -11.27 -16.11 2.63
N VAL A 130 -10.65 -16.07 3.82
CA VAL A 130 -10.71 -14.91 4.71
C VAL A 130 -9.58 -13.95 4.33
N PRO A 131 -9.88 -12.73 3.85
CA PRO A 131 -8.83 -11.81 3.36
C PRO A 131 -7.73 -11.50 4.38
N VAL A 132 -8.07 -11.34 5.65
CA VAL A 132 -7.07 -11.05 6.69
C VAL A 132 -6.05 -12.18 6.83
N LYS A 133 -6.46 -13.42 6.63
CA LYS A 133 -5.56 -14.57 6.69
C LYS A 133 -4.57 -14.54 5.51
N VAL A 134 -5.08 -14.29 4.31
CA VAL A 134 -4.25 -14.19 3.11
C VAL A 134 -3.26 -13.04 3.23
N GLU A 135 -3.73 -11.88 3.70
CA GLU A 135 -2.87 -10.71 3.95
C GLU A 135 -1.75 -11.06 4.94
N SER A 136 -2.09 -11.69 6.06
CA SER A 136 -1.11 -12.07 7.09
C SER A 136 -0.04 -13.01 6.56
N GLU A 137 -0.44 -13.97 5.73
CA GLU A 137 0.49 -14.91 5.09
C GLU A 137 1.44 -14.19 4.12
N LEU A 138 0.91 -13.24 3.34
CA LEU A 138 1.71 -12.43 2.41
C LEU A 138 2.72 -11.55 3.15
N ILE A 139 2.29 -10.89 4.22
CA ILE A 139 3.18 -10.05 5.03
C ILE A 139 4.27 -10.89 5.68
N ALA A 140 3.93 -12.08 6.19
CA ALA A 140 4.92 -12.99 6.77
C ALA A 140 5.95 -13.45 5.73
N ALA A 141 5.49 -13.81 4.52
CA ALA A 141 6.37 -14.19 3.43
C ALA A 141 7.27 -13.03 2.99
N PHE A 142 6.73 -11.82 2.94
CA PHE A 142 7.51 -10.62 2.62
C PHE A 142 8.61 -10.36 3.67
N ARG A 143 8.28 -10.47 4.95
CA ARG A 143 9.26 -10.32 6.03
C ARG A 143 10.35 -11.36 5.97
N GLN A 144 10.00 -12.58 5.59
CA GLN A 144 11.00 -13.65 5.43
C GLN A 144 11.95 -13.34 4.30
N ALA A 145 11.47 -12.80 3.19
CA ALA A 145 12.28 -12.46 2.03
C ALA A 145 13.15 -11.22 2.26
N HIS A 146 12.65 -10.21 2.96
CA HIS A 146 13.27 -8.88 3.03
C HIS A 146 13.67 -8.43 4.44
N GLY A 147 13.39 -9.21 5.47
CA GLY A 147 13.79 -8.94 6.85
C GLY A 147 12.84 -8.05 7.64
N LYS A 148 11.95 -7.31 6.98
CA LYS A 148 10.95 -6.46 7.61
C LYS A 148 9.76 -6.28 6.66
N PRO A 149 8.60 -5.79 7.16
CA PRO A 149 7.43 -5.59 6.30
C PRO A 149 7.64 -4.44 5.33
N PRO A 150 6.76 -4.29 4.32
CA PRO A 150 6.77 -3.10 3.48
C PRO A 150 6.68 -1.83 4.32
N VAL A 151 7.26 -0.73 3.83
CA VAL A 151 7.41 0.51 4.61
C VAL A 151 6.09 1.01 5.20
N ALA A 152 4.99 0.88 4.48
CA ALA A 152 3.70 1.37 4.96
C ALA A 152 2.91 0.34 5.79
N ASN A 153 3.38 -0.89 5.90
CA ASN A 153 2.87 -1.86 6.87
C ASN A 153 3.62 -1.73 8.20
N ASP A 154 3.60 -0.53 8.74
CA ASP A 154 4.41 -0.14 9.88
C ASP A 154 4.12 -0.97 11.13
N PRO A 155 5.08 -1.81 11.62
CA PRO A 155 4.87 -2.62 12.82
C PRO A 155 4.95 -1.80 14.10
N HIS A 156 5.47 -0.59 14.04
CA HIS A 156 5.68 0.28 15.20
C HIS A 156 4.59 1.35 15.34
N ARG A 157 3.59 1.34 14.46
CA ARG A 157 2.48 2.30 14.44
C ARG A 157 2.93 3.76 14.52
N LEU A 158 3.90 4.12 13.68
CA LEU A 158 4.39 5.50 13.59
C LEU A 158 3.23 6.47 13.39
N GLY A 159 3.17 7.53 14.19
CA GLY A 159 2.13 8.54 14.08
C GLY A 159 0.73 8.08 14.52
N ALA A 160 0.61 6.95 15.17
CA ALA A 160 -0.69 6.43 15.61
C ALA A 160 -1.26 7.25 16.78
#